data_d8d75623ae12e5c7230c2363cd6f4f46
#
_entry.id   d8d75623ae12e5c7230c2363cd6f4f46
#
_cell.length_a   1.000
_cell.length_b   1.000
_cell.length_c   1.000
_cell.angle_alpha   90.00
_cell.angle_beta   90.00
_cell.angle_gamma   90.00
#
_symmetry.space_group_name_H-M   'P 1'
#
loop_
_entity.id
_entity.type
_entity.pdbx_description
1 polymer ?
#
loop_
_entity_poly.entity_id
_entity_poly.type
_entity_poly.pdbx_seq_one_letter_code
_entity_poly.pdbx_strand_id
1 'polypeptide(L)'
;MKSMNRCLRRKDQEMKKYALVTGGSGGIGFAISKQLIEDGYTVYMHYNKNEEKVKELEKQIGEVIPVQANLACADGVEKLWAQIDHPIDTIVYAAGKSIFGLVTDVTNEQLDEMIALQVKSVYKLMSLALPPMIQRRKGSVVIISSIWGQIGASCEVLYSMVKGAQNAYTKALAKEVALSGIRVNAVAPGAIETEMLSIFSEEDKNGIAEEIPLGRIGSPKEVAKTVSFLISPGASYITGQIIGVNGGWYC
;
A
#
# COMPACT_ATOMS: atom_id res chain seq x y z
N MET A 1 49.54 11.05 14.52
CA MET A 1 48.36 11.87 14.23
C MET A 1 47.71 11.69 12.84
N LYS A 2 48.30 10.96 11.88
CA LYS A 2 47.69 10.71 10.55
C LYS A 2 46.80 9.44 10.47
N SER A 3 46.81 8.55 11.46
CA SER A 3 46.00 7.32 11.47
C SER A 3 44.59 7.49 12.08
N MET A 4 44.42 8.48 12.94
CA MET A 4 43.15 8.76 13.63
C MET A 4 42.11 9.44 12.73
N ASN A 5 42.54 10.15 11.67
CA ASN A 5 41.65 10.81 10.72
C ASN A 5 41.06 9.90 9.63
N ARG A 6 41.53 8.64 9.54
CA ARG A 6 40.99 7.65 8.57
C ARG A 6 39.79 6.88 9.12
N CYS A 7 39.66 6.83 10.46
CA CYS A 7 38.53 6.15 11.12
C CYS A 7 37.27 7.03 11.20
N LEU A 8 37.41 8.35 11.16
CA LEU A 8 36.30 9.30 11.26
C LEU A 8 35.62 9.65 9.92
N ARG A 9 36.15 9.15 8.77
CA ARG A 9 35.54 9.32 7.44
C ARG A 9 34.72 8.13 6.97
N ARG A 10 34.44 7.14 7.82
CA ARG A 10 33.46 6.05 7.59
C ARG A 10 32.12 6.36 8.28
N LYS A 11 31.85 7.61 8.58
CA LYS A 11 30.52 8.04 9.03
C LYS A 11 29.65 8.23 7.81
N ASP A 12 28.61 7.40 7.78
CA ASP A 12 27.31 7.62 7.15
C ASP A 12 27.29 7.81 5.63
N GLN A 13 27.70 6.82 4.85
CA GLN A 13 26.87 6.46 3.72
C GLN A 13 25.61 5.81 4.32
N GLU A 14 24.60 6.63 4.63
CA GLU A 14 23.25 6.09 4.87
C GLU A 14 22.92 5.19 3.70
N MET A 15 22.80 3.89 3.97
CA MET A 15 22.43 2.95 2.91
C MET A 15 21.07 3.38 2.39
N LYS A 16 20.99 3.68 1.08
CA LYS A 16 19.74 4.04 0.43
C LYS A 16 18.67 3.01 0.80
N LYS A 17 17.51 3.51 1.19
CA LYS A 17 16.33 2.68 1.52
C LYS A 17 15.45 2.60 0.30
N TYR A 18 14.98 1.42 -0.02
CA TYR A 18 14.10 1.22 -1.17
C TYR A 18 12.72 0.75 -0.74
N ALA A 19 11.69 1.36 -1.31
CA ALA A 19 10.31 0.98 -1.11
C ALA A 19 9.66 0.60 -2.44
N LEU A 20 8.79 -0.40 -2.42
CA LEU A 20 7.89 -0.73 -3.53
C LEU A 20 6.48 -0.30 -3.14
N VAL A 21 5.86 0.57 -3.95
CA VAL A 21 4.46 0.97 -3.80
C VAL A 21 3.67 0.49 -5.00
N THR A 22 2.81 -0.52 -4.80
CA THR A 22 1.90 -0.95 -5.87
C THR A 22 0.70 0.00 -5.97
N GLY A 23 0.21 0.23 -7.18
CA GLY A 23 -0.87 1.22 -7.39
C GLY A 23 -0.43 2.66 -7.10
N GLY A 24 0.86 2.96 -7.27
CA GLY A 24 1.45 4.26 -7.00
C GLY A 24 0.85 5.42 -7.80
N SER A 25 0.28 5.16 -8.98
CA SER A 25 -0.42 6.18 -9.78
C SER A 25 -1.85 6.48 -9.30
N GLY A 26 -2.43 5.72 -8.35
CA GLY A 26 -3.72 6.02 -7.74
C GLY A 26 -3.60 7.06 -6.62
N GLY A 27 -4.71 7.69 -6.21
CA GLY A 27 -4.70 8.80 -5.25
C GLY A 27 -3.97 8.49 -3.93
N ILE A 28 -4.30 7.38 -3.27
CA ILE A 28 -3.65 6.93 -2.03
C ILE A 28 -2.20 6.52 -2.30
N GLY A 29 -1.95 5.68 -3.33
CA GLY A 29 -0.61 5.20 -3.67
C GLY A 29 0.34 6.34 -4.05
N PHE A 30 -0.15 7.37 -4.74
CA PHE A 30 0.61 8.56 -5.07
C PHE A 30 1.04 9.34 -3.81
N ALA A 31 0.08 9.59 -2.91
CA ALA A 31 0.38 10.28 -1.66
C ALA A 31 1.36 9.49 -0.78
N ILE A 32 1.26 8.15 -0.76
CA ILE A 32 2.20 7.28 -0.06
C ILE A 32 3.58 7.38 -0.70
N SER A 33 3.69 7.26 -2.02
CA SER A 33 4.97 7.37 -2.72
C SER A 33 5.66 8.68 -2.42
N LYS A 34 4.91 9.80 -2.48
CA LYS A 34 5.41 11.12 -2.12
C LYS A 34 5.93 11.19 -0.68
N GLN A 35 5.14 10.69 0.28
CA GLN A 35 5.53 10.68 1.69
C GLN A 35 6.79 9.82 1.93
N LEU A 36 6.91 8.66 1.30
CA LEU A 36 8.09 7.80 1.45
C LEU A 36 9.36 8.43 0.88
N ILE A 37 9.26 9.21 -0.20
CA ILE A 37 10.38 9.97 -0.73
C ILE A 37 10.79 11.07 0.28
N GLU A 38 9.83 11.80 0.86
CA GLU A 38 10.10 12.77 1.93
C GLU A 38 10.75 12.11 3.17
N ASP A 39 10.46 10.83 3.43
CA ASP A 39 11.06 10.00 4.49
C ASP A 39 12.44 9.42 4.11
N GLY A 40 12.98 9.77 2.93
CA GLY A 40 14.31 9.37 2.45
C GLY A 40 14.38 8.00 1.74
N TYR A 41 13.26 7.51 1.21
CA TYR A 41 13.25 6.31 0.36
C TYR A 41 13.40 6.66 -1.11
N THR A 42 14.09 5.81 -1.86
CA THR A 42 13.90 5.69 -3.31
C THR A 42 12.73 4.75 -3.56
N VAL A 43 11.73 5.19 -4.32
CA VAL A 43 10.46 4.48 -4.45
C VAL A 43 10.33 3.83 -5.83
N TYR A 44 10.26 2.50 -5.87
CA TYR A 44 9.70 1.77 -7.02
C TYR A 44 8.20 2.00 -7.06
N MET A 45 7.76 2.84 -7.98
CA MET A 45 6.37 3.26 -8.09
C MET A 45 5.67 2.47 -9.19
N HIS A 46 4.90 1.47 -8.77
CA HIS A 46 4.19 0.64 -9.73
C HIS A 46 2.92 1.31 -10.25
N TYR A 47 2.72 1.20 -11.55
CA TYR A 47 1.50 1.61 -12.27
C TYR A 47 1.07 0.54 -13.28
N ASN A 48 -0.21 0.55 -13.66
CA ASN A 48 -0.74 -0.32 -14.73
C ASN A 48 -0.79 0.45 -16.06
N LYS A 49 -1.58 1.53 -16.13
CA LYS A 49 -1.86 2.29 -17.37
C LYS A 49 -1.46 3.75 -17.29
N ASN A 50 -1.52 4.37 -16.10
CA ASN A 50 -1.33 5.81 -15.95
C ASN A 50 0.15 6.15 -15.67
N GLU A 51 0.95 6.20 -16.75
CA GLU A 51 2.36 6.57 -16.69
C GLU A 51 2.56 8.07 -16.41
N GLU A 52 1.63 8.92 -16.84
CA GLU A 52 1.75 10.38 -16.73
C GLU A 52 1.89 10.84 -15.28
N LYS A 53 1.08 10.29 -14.37
CA LYS A 53 1.17 10.60 -12.93
C LYS A 53 2.51 10.18 -12.33
N VAL A 54 3.10 9.10 -12.81
CA VAL A 54 4.42 8.65 -12.35
C VAL A 54 5.50 9.60 -12.82
N LYS A 55 5.46 10.00 -14.08
CA LYS A 55 6.39 11.00 -14.67
C LYS A 55 6.24 12.39 -14.02
N GLU A 56 5.02 12.74 -13.60
CA GLU A 56 4.80 13.99 -12.86
C GLU A 56 5.53 13.96 -11.51
N LEU A 57 5.41 12.89 -10.73
CA LEU A 57 6.09 12.76 -9.44
C LEU A 57 7.61 12.70 -9.62
N GLU A 58 8.10 11.98 -10.61
CA GLU A 58 9.52 11.90 -10.95
C GLU A 58 10.11 13.29 -11.24
N LYS A 59 9.39 14.12 -12.01
CA LYS A 59 9.80 15.51 -12.29
C LYS A 59 9.81 16.40 -11.05
N GLN A 60 8.87 16.17 -10.12
CA GLN A 60 8.73 16.99 -8.92
C GLN A 60 9.79 16.67 -7.85
N ILE A 61 10.19 15.41 -7.69
CA ILE A 61 10.92 14.94 -6.50
C ILE A 61 12.17 14.12 -6.86
N GLY A 62 12.22 13.45 -8.02
CA GLY A 62 13.45 12.83 -8.56
C GLY A 62 13.86 11.45 -7.99
N GLU A 63 13.27 10.97 -6.90
CA GLU A 63 13.64 9.69 -6.27
C GLU A 63 12.62 8.57 -6.54
N VAL A 64 12.07 8.56 -7.77
CA VAL A 64 11.08 7.57 -8.26
C VAL A 64 11.71 6.68 -9.31
N ILE A 65 11.47 5.39 -9.21
CA ILE A 65 11.77 4.39 -10.25
C ILE A 65 10.43 3.84 -10.74
N PRO A 66 9.98 4.22 -11.94
CA PRO A 66 8.72 3.73 -12.49
C PRO A 66 8.81 2.24 -12.85
N VAL A 67 7.80 1.46 -12.47
CA VAL A 67 7.69 0.03 -12.82
C VAL A 67 6.28 -0.28 -13.30
N GLN A 68 6.18 -0.84 -14.49
CA GLN A 68 4.90 -1.10 -15.15
C GLN A 68 4.55 -2.59 -15.13
N ALA A 69 3.35 -2.92 -14.65
CA ALA A 69 2.79 -4.26 -14.78
C ALA A 69 1.26 -4.24 -14.67
N ASN A 70 0.58 -5.24 -15.23
CA ASN A 70 -0.81 -5.51 -14.91
C ASN A 70 -0.89 -6.64 -13.88
N LEU A 71 -1.09 -6.31 -12.61
CA LEU A 71 -1.12 -7.28 -11.51
C LEU A 71 -2.33 -8.23 -11.54
N ALA A 72 -3.36 -7.95 -12.35
CA ALA A 72 -4.46 -8.87 -12.57
C ALA A 72 -4.11 -10.00 -13.56
N CYS A 73 -3.04 -9.85 -14.35
CA CYS A 73 -2.55 -10.90 -15.25
C CYS A 73 -1.80 -12.00 -14.49
N ALA A 74 -1.81 -13.20 -15.06
CA ALA A 74 -1.21 -14.38 -14.45
C ALA A 74 0.29 -14.22 -14.14
N ASP A 75 1.02 -13.50 -15.00
CA ASP A 75 2.46 -13.21 -14.92
C ASP A 75 2.78 -11.76 -14.50
N GLY A 76 1.77 -11.00 -14.10
CA GLY A 76 1.91 -9.58 -13.80
C GLY A 76 2.83 -9.30 -12.61
N VAL A 77 2.79 -10.13 -11.59
CA VAL A 77 3.64 -10.00 -10.41
C VAL A 77 5.09 -10.34 -10.73
N GLU A 78 5.32 -11.38 -11.51
CA GLU A 78 6.64 -11.78 -11.98
C GLU A 78 7.27 -10.70 -12.87
N LYS A 79 6.48 -10.07 -13.75
CA LYS A 79 6.90 -8.93 -14.57
C LYS A 79 7.23 -7.69 -13.73
N LEU A 80 6.45 -7.42 -12.68
CA LEU A 80 6.75 -6.37 -11.73
C LEU A 80 8.08 -6.64 -11.04
N TRP A 81 8.23 -7.85 -10.46
CA TRP A 81 9.39 -8.21 -9.66
C TRP A 81 10.70 -8.23 -10.46
N ALA A 82 10.64 -8.61 -11.73
CA ALA A 82 11.80 -8.60 -12.64
C ALA A 82 12.37 -7.20 -12.93
N GLN A 83 11.64 -6.13 -12.62
CA GLN A 83 12.09 -4.73 -12.75
C GLN A 83 12.73 -4.19 -11.46
N ILE A 84 12.77 -5.00 -10.39
CA ILE A 84 13.32 -4.60 -9.09
C ILE A 84 14.78 -5.09 -9.00
N ASP A 85 15.72 -4.17 -9.04
CA ASP A 85 17.16 -4.44 -9.04
C ASP A 85 17.87 -4.10 -7.71
N HIS A 86 17.13 -3.53 -6.74
CA HIS A 86 17.66 -3.22 -5.41
C HIS A 86 16.92 -3.98 -4.30
N PRO A 87 17.58 -4.25 -3.17
CA PRO A 87 16.93 -4.86 -2.02
C PRO A 87 15.82 -3.97 -1.44
N ILE A 88 14.59 -4.44 -1.46
CA ILE A 88 13.45 -3.70 -0.93
C ILE A 88 13.39 -3.79 0.59
N ASP A 89 13.32 -2.64 1.27
CA ASP A 89 13.14 -2.53 2.73
C ASP A 89 11.68 -2.46 3.13
N THR A 90 10.84 -1.89 2.26
CA THR A 90 9.42 -1.64 2.54
C THR A 90 8.55 -1.96 1.32
N ILE A 91 7.43 -2.65 1.55
CA ILE A 91 6.42 -2.86 0.52
C ILE A 91 5.10 -2.27 1.00
N VAL A 92 4.51 -1.41 0.16
CA VAL A 92 3.14 -0.93 0.36
C VAL A 92 2.27 -1.47 -0.77
N TYR A 93 1.34 -2.35 -0.43
CA TYR A 93 0.39 -2.87 -1.39
C TYR A 93 -0.85 -1.99 -1.42
N ALA A 94 -0.92 -1.06 -2.38
CA ALA A 94 -2.04 -0.13 -2.56
C ALA A 94 -2.78 -0.33 -3.90
N ALA A 95 -2.35 -1.29 -4.73
CA ALA A 95 -3.06 -1.63 -5.95
C ALA A 95 -4.44 -2.23 -5.63
N GLY A 96 -5.47 -1.65 -6.20
CA GLY A 96 -6.84 -2.10 -5.99
C GLY A 96 -7.84 -1.26 -6.78
N LYS A 97 -9.04 -1.78 -6.90
CA LYS A 97 -10.21 -1.10 -7.45
C LYS A 97 -11.44 -1.57 -6.66
N SER A 98 -12.50 -0.79 -6.67
CA SER A 98 -13.82 -1.20 -6.22
C SER A 98 -14.75 -1.44 -7.41
N ILE A 99 -15.77 -2.25 -7.19
CA ILE A 99 -16.90 -2.46 -8.08
C ILE A 99 -18.14 -2.25 -7.21
N PHE A 100 -18.94 -1.25 -7.59
CA PHE A 100 -20.20 -0.95 -6.94
C PHE A 100 -21.35 -1.61 -7.70
N GLY A 101 -22.21 -2.34 -7.00
CA GLY A 101 -23.38 -3.03 -7.57
C GLY A 101 -23.86 -4.17 -6.67
N LEU A 102 -25.03 -4.72 -6.98
CA LEU A 102 -25.57 -5.88 -6.27
C LEU A 102 -24.73 -7.13 -6.56
N VAL A 103 -24.73 -8.08 -5.64
CA VAL A 103 -24.00 -9.35 -5.81
C VAL A 103 -24.45 -10.13 -7.05
N THR A 104 -25.70 -9.96 -7.47
CA THR A 104 -26.28 -10.57 -8.68
C THR A 104 -25.81 -9.93 -9.98
N ASP A 105 -25.27 -8.71 -9.93
CA ASP A 105 -24.88 -7.92 -11.11
C ASP A 105 -23.38 -8.06 -11.42
N VAL A 106 -22.62 -8.63 -10.49
CA VAL A 106 -21.17 -8.86 -10.65
C VAL A 106 -20.96 -10.03 -11.61
N THR A 107 -20.24 -9.78 -12.72
CA THR A 107 -19.89 -10.83 -13.68
C THR A 107 -18.73 -11.70 -13.19
N ASN A 108 -18.59 -12.90 -13.79
CA ASN A 108 -17.46 -13.80 -13.48
C ASN A 108 -16.11 -13.14 -13.81
N GLU A 109 -16.03 -12.38 -14.89
CA GLU A 109 -14.81 -11.65 -15.29
C GLU A 109 -14.41 -10.60 -14.26
N GLN A 110 -15.39 -9.86 -13.71
CA GLN A 110 -15.18 -8.89 -12.64
C GLN A 110 -14.73 -9.58 -11.35
N LEU A 111 -15.35 -10.71 -10.99
CA LEU A 111 -14.97 -11.53 -9.84
C LEU A 111 -13.51 -12.00 -9.98
N ASP A 112 -13.17 -12.60 -11.12
CA ASP A 112 -11.85 -13.15 -11.38
C ASP A 112 -10.77 -12.06 -11.36
N GLU A 113 -11.03 -10.90 -11.97
CA GLU A 113 -10.10 -9.77 -12.00
C GLU A 113 -9.87 -9.21 -10.59
N MET A 114 -10.93 -9.04 -9.78
CA MET A 114 -10.82 -8.53 -8.41
C MET A 114 -10.01 -9.48 -7.52
N ILE A 115 -10.27 -10.79 -7.62
CA ILE A 115 -9.51 -11.81 -6.90
C ILE A 115 -8.06 -11.85 -7.37
N ALA A 116 -7.83 -11.81 -8.69
CA ALA A 116 -6.49 -11.80 -9.25
C ALA A 116 -5.69 -10.59 -8.75
N LEU A 117 -6.27 -9.38 -8.85
CA LEU A 117 -5.61 -8.13 -8.47
C LEU A 117 -5.41 -7.99 -6.95
N GLN A 118 -6.40 -8.33 -6.13
CA GLN A 118 -6.38 -7.93 -4.72
C GLN A 118 -6.15 -9.08 -3.73
N VAL A 119 -6.12 -10.32 -4.21
CA VAL A 119 -5.83 -11.50 -3.39
C VAL A 119 -4.64 -12.27 -3.93
N LYS A 120 -4.71 -12.79 -5.16
CA LYS A 120 -3.64 -13.64 -5.72
C LYS A 120 -2.33 -12.87 -5.88
N SER A 121 -2.38 -11.62 -6.39
CA SER A 121 -1.17 -10.83 -6.61
C SER A 121 -0.50 -10.38 -5.30
N VAL A 122 -1.27 -10.10 -4.24
CA VAL A 122 -0.71 -9.84 -2.90
C VAL A 122 0.09 -11.04 -2.43
N TYR A 123 -0.51 -12.24 -2.49
CA TYR A 123 0.15 -13.48 -2.08
C TYR A 123 1.43 -13.74 -2.89
N LYS A 124 1.33 -13.67 -4.23
CA LYS A 124 2.46 -13.89 -5.13
C LYS A 124 3.61 -12.90 -4.91
N LEU A 125 3.28 -11.60 -4.76
CA LEU A 125 4.29 -10.58 -4.53
C LEU A 125 5.06 -10.84 -3.23
N MET A 126 4.36 -11.18 -2.15
CA MET A 126 5.01 -11.50 -0.88
C MET A 126 5.85 -12.78 -0.98
N SER A 127 5.41 -13.78 -1.74
CA SER A 127 6.19 -15.00 -1.96
C SER A 127 7.55 -14.74 -2.64
N LEU A 128 7.63 -13.72 -3.51
CA LEU A 128 8.89 -13.31 -4.15
C LEU A 128 9.73 -12.37 -3.27
N ALA A 129 9.08 -11.49 -2.53
CA ALA A 129 9.74 -10.43 -1.78
C ALA A 129 10.26 -10.87 -0.40
N LEU A 130 9.56 -11.79 0.26
CA LEU A 130 9.91 -12.21 1.63
C LEU A 130 11.25 -12.97 1.75
N PRO A 131 11.63 -13.89 0.85
CA PRO A 131 12.88 -14.62 1.02
C PRO A 131 14.11 -13.70 1.19
N PRO A 132 14.35 -12.69 0.34
CA PRO A 132 15.47 -11.76 0.56
C PRO A 132 15.29 -10.87 1.80
N MET A 133 14.06 -10.50 2.20
CA MET A 133 13.81 -9.77 3.45
C MET A 133 14.13 -10.63 4.68
N ILE A 134 13.71 -11.90 4.69
CA ILE A 134 13.99 -12.87 5.75
C ILE A 134 15.51 -13.08 5.92
N GLN A 135 16.23 -13.23 4.81
CA GLN A 135 17.68 -13.38 4.83
C GLN A 135 18.38 -12.17 5.47
N ARG A 136 17.92 -10.97 5.18
CA ARG A 136 18.45 -9.72 5.78
C ARG A 136 17.90 -9.45 7.18
N ARG A 137 16.90 -10.20 7.64
CA ARG A 137 16.17 -9.99 8.90
C ARG A 137 15.64 -8.56 9.05
N LYS A 138 15.18 -7.98 7.95
CA LYS A 138 14.72 -6.59 7.90
C LYS A 138 13.64 -6.43 6.85
N GLY A 139 12.49 -5.87 7.23
CA GLY A 139 11.41 -5.55 6.31
C GLY A 139 10.20 -4.97 6.98
N SER A 140 9.43 -4.19 6.22
CA SER A 140 8.10 -3.73 6.62
C SER A 140 7.13 -3.85 5.45
N VAL A 141 5.96 -4.42 5.71
CA VAL A 141 4.88 -4.57 4.74
C VAL A 141 3.65 -3.86 5.26
N VAL A 142 3.05 -3.01 4.42
CA VAL A 142 1.76 -2.37 4.71
C VAL A 142 0.80 -2.66 3.57
N ILE A 143 -0.37 -3.19 3.89
CA ILE A 143 -1.45 -3.46 2.93
C ILE A 143 -2.53 -2.40 3.09
N ILE A 144 -2.93 -1.76 1.98
CA ILE A 144 -4.04 -0.82 2.00
C ILE A 144 -5.35 -1.60 1.81
N SER A 145 -6.00 -1.85 2.93
CA SER A 145 -7.30 -2.51 3.03
C SER A 145 -8.45 -1.50 2.89
N SER A 146 -9.51 -1.65 3.64
CA SER A 146 -10.67 -0.75 3.74
C SER A 146 -11.44 -1.07 5.02
N ILE A 147 -12.23 -0.10 5.51
CA ILE A 147 -13.25 -0.37 6.55
C ILE A 147 -14.21 -1.47 6.09
N TRP A 148 -14.54 -1.54 4.78
CA TRP A 148 -15.41 -2.59 4.24
C TRP A 148 -14.83 -4.00 4.36
N GLY A 149 -13.52 -4.14 4.47
CA GLY A 149 -12.88 -5.42 4.83
C GLY A 149 -13.03 -5.80 6.31
N GLN A 150 -13.52 -4.90 7.15
CA GLN A 150 -13.76 -5.12 8.58
C GLN A 150 -15.24 -5.37 8.88
N ILE A 151 -16.14 -4.58 8.30
CA ILE A 151 -17.58 -4.63 8.59
C ILE A 151 -18.45 -5.06 7.41
N GLY A 152 -17.93 -5.08 6.18
CA GLY A 152 -18.70 -5.28 4.96
C GLY A 152 -19.53 -4.07 4.56
N ALA A 153 -19.99 -4.05 3.30
CA ALA A 153 -20.90 -3.02 2.79
C ALA A 153 -21.89 -3.59 1.78
N SER A 154 -23.12 -3.08 1.82
CA SER A 154 -24.11 -3.33 0.77
C SER A 154 -23.61 -2.75 -0.55
N CYS A 155 -23.95 -3.39 -1.66
CA CYS A 155 -23.50 -3.04 -3.02
C CYS A 155 -21.97 -3.10 -3.25
N GLU A 156 -21.19 -3.52 -2.26
CA GLU A 156 -19.73 -3.73 -2.35
C GLU A 156 -19.32 -5.09 -1.77
N VAL A 157 -20.15 -6.12 -1.94
CA VAL A 157 -19.93 -7.47 -1.38
C VAL A 157 -18.59 -8.06 -1.84
N LEU A 158 -18.30 -8.00 -3.13
CA LEU A 158 -17.03 -8.50 -3.68
C LEU A 158 -15.82 -7.70 -3.16
N TYR A 159 -15.94 -6.38 -3.08
CA TYR A 159 -14.87 -5.52 -2.54
C TYR A 159 -14.63 -5.83 -1.05
N SER A 160 -15.70 -5.96 -0.27
CA SER A 160 -15.62 -6.34 1.15
C SER A 160 -14.93 -7.70 1.32
N MET A 161 -15.26 -8.68 0.48
CA MET A 161 -14.66 -10.01 0.50
C MET A 161 -13.14 -9.96 0.25
N VAL A 162 -12.67 -9.27 -0.80
CA VAL A 162 -11.23 -9.20 -1.10
C VAL A 162 -10.45 -8.38 -0.06
N LYS A 163 -11.06 -7.33 0.52
CA LYS A 163 -10.45 -6.54 1.59
C LYS A 163 -10.42 -7.31 2.91
N GLY A 164 -11.43 -8.11 3.19
CA GLY A 164 -11.45 -9.07 4.31
C GLY A 164 -10.35 -10.13 4.18
N ALA A 165 -10.15 -10.65 2.97
CA ALA A 165 -9.04 -11.58 2.68
C ALA A 165 -7.67 -10.92 2.96
N GLN A 166 -7.46 -9.64 2.57
CA GLN A 166 -6.24 -8.89 2.88
C GLN A 166 -6.03 -8.70 4.39
N ASN A 167 -7.11 -8.47 5.15
CA ASN A 167 -7.05 -8.36 6.61
C ASN A 167 -6.62 -9.68 7.27
N ALA A 168 -7.20 -10.80 6.85
CA ALA A 168 -6.82 -12.13 7.33
C ALA A 168 -5.37 -12.46 6.97
N TYR A 169 -4.97 -12.18 5.72
CA TYR A 169 -3.62 -12.37 5.23
C TYR A 169 -2.59 -11.58 6.05
N THR A 170 -2.87 -10.30 6.32
CA THR A 170 -2.01 -9.43 7.16
C THR A 170 -1.73 -10.07 8.52
N LYS A 171 -2.77 -10.54 9.20
CA LYS A 171 -2.66 -11.16 10.53
C LYS A 171 -1.88 -12.47 10.52
N ALA A 172 -2.12 -13.30 9.51
CA ALA A 172 -1.44 -14.59 9.36
C ALA A 172 0.05 -14.40 9.04
N LEU A 173 0.33 -13.59 8.01
CA LEU A 173 1.71 -13.33 7.58
C LEU A 173 2.54 -12.66 8.67
N ALA A 174 1.97 -11.70 9.41
CA ALA A 174 2.66 -11.06 10.53
C ALA A 174 3.19 -12.07 11.55
N LYS A 175 2.40 -13.08 11.90
CA LYS A 175 2.81 -14.14 12.84
C LYS A 175 3.92 -15.01 12.27
N GLU A 176 3.85 -15.31 10.97
CA GLU A 176 4.82 -16.19 10.30
C GLU A 176 6.21 -15.55 10.20
N VAL A 177 6.29 -14.24 9.89
CA VAL A 177 7.56 -13.58 9.60
C VAL A 177 8.13 -12.75 10.76
N ALA A 178 7.42 -12.63 11.88
CA ALA A 178 7.82 -11.77 13.01
C ALA A 178 9.22 -12.11 13.55
N LEU A 179 9.53 -13.40 13.75
CA LEU A 179 10.85 -13.86 14.21
C LEU A 179 11.98 -13.55 13.21
N SER A 180 11.63 -13.27 11.97
CA SER A 180 12.58 -12.85 10.93
C SER A 180 12.78 -11.32 10.92
N GLY A 181 12.26 -10.58 11.90
CA GLY A 181 12.43 -9.13 11.99
C GLY A 181 11.60 -8.35 10.96
N ILE A 182 10.55 -8.97 10.39
CA ILE A 182 9.66 -8.35 9.43
C ILE A 182 8.33 -8.01 10.11
N ARG A 183 7.85 -6.79 9.92
CA ARG A 183 6.54 -6.34 10.39
C ARG A 183 5.54 -6.27 9.25
N VAL A 184 4.33 -6.72 9.48
CA VAL A 184 3.25 -6.70 8.50
C VAL A 184 2.01 -6.11 9.15
N ASN A 185 1.50 -5.00 8.58
CA ASN A 185 0.29 -4.34 9.06
C ASN A 185 -0.61 -3.99 7.88
N ALA A 186 -1.85 -3.64 8.15
CA ALA A 186 -2.74 -3.03 7.17
C ALA A 186 -3.23 -1.67 7.66
N VAL A 187 -3.51 -0.80 6.72
CA VAL A 187 -4.30 0.41 6.93
C VAL A 187 -5.67 0.18 6.31
N ALA A 188 -6.72 0.49 7.05
CA ALA A 188 -8.12 0.40 6.62
C ALA A 188 -8.71 1.81 6.49
N PRO A 189 -8.59 2.47 5.32
CA PRO A 189 -9.19 3.77 5.10
C PRO A 189 -10.72 3.69 5.10
N GLY A 190 -11.37 4.78 5.53
CA GLY A 190 -12.77 5.07 5.24
C GLY A 190 -12.92 5.77 3.88
N ALA A 191 -13.85 6.73 3.79
CA ALA A 191 -13.98 7.57 2.60
C ALA A 191 -12.77 8.52 2.50
N ILE A 192 -12.01 8.41 1.40
CA ILE A 192 -10.82 9.22 1.12
C ILE A 192 -10.98 9.92 -0.22
N GLU A 193 -10.73 11.23 -0.28
CA GLU A 193 -10.85 12.04 -1.49
C GLU A 193 -9.87 11.57 -2.56
N THR A 194 -10.37 10.75 -3.47
CA THR A 194 -9.61 10.14 -4.58
C THR A 194 -10.49 10.01 -5.81
N GLU A 195 -9.93 9.65 -6.95
CA GLU A 195 -10.69 9.35 -8.16
C GLU A 195 -11.76 8.25 -7.94
N MET A 196 -11.60 7.39 -6.95
CA MET A 196 -12.60 6.37 -6.61
C MET A 196 -13.91 6.98 -6.11
N LEU A 197 -13.86 8.17 -5.48
CA LEU A 197 -15.05 8.92 -5.06
C LEU A 197 -15.60 9.85 -6.15
N SER A 198 -14.96 9.94 -7.31
CA SER A 198 -15.43 10.82 -8.39
C SER A 198 -16.74 10.37 -9.04
N ILE A 199 -17.17 9.14 -8.79
CA ILE A 199 -18.47 8.61 -9.24
C ILE A 199 -19.65 9.17 -8.43
N PHE A 200 -19.39 9.73 -7.25
CA PHE A 200 -20.39 10.29 -6.35
C PHE A 200 -20.58 11.80 -6.61
N SER A 201 -21.82 12.26 -6.55
CA SER A 201 -22.13 13.69 -6.59
C SER A 201 -21.61 14.40 -5.33
N GLU A 202 -21.54 15.73 -5.37
CA GLU A 202 -21.18 16.51 -4.16
C GLU A 202 -22.22 16.35 -3.04
N GLU A 203 -23.49 16.12 -3.38
CA GLU A 203 -24.56 15.83 -2.42
C GLU A 203 -24.32 14.48 -1.73
N ASP A 204 -23.98 13.42 -2.50
CA ASP A 204 -23.64 12.10 -1.94
C ASP A 204 -22.41 12.19 -1.05
N LYS A 205 -21.37 12.93 -1.46
CA LYS A 205 -20.16 13.14 -0.65
C LYS A 205 -20.45 13.87 0.64
N ASN A 206 -21.34 14.86 0.63
CA ASN A 206 -21.78 15.54 1.84
C ASN A 206 -22.55 14.57 2.75
N GLY A 207 -23.44 13.73 2.20
CA GLY A 207 -24.11 12.69 2.96
C GLY A 207 -23.12 11.71 3.63
N ILE A 208 -22.09 11.27 2.89
CA ILE A 208 -21.02 10.43 3.46
C ILE A 208 -20.28 11.19 4.58
N ALA A 209 -19.98 12.46 4.40
CA ALA A 209 -19.28 13.28 5.40
C ALA A 209 -20.09 13.43 6.70
N GLU A 210 -21.41 13.54 6.61
CA GLU A 210 -22.32 13.62 7.77
C GLU A 210 -22.34 12.33 8.59
N GLU A 211 -22.15 11.17 7.97
CA GLU A 211 -22.05 9.88 8.67
C GLU A 211 -20.70 9.71 9.40
N ILE A 212 -19.67 10.46 9.02
CA ILE A 212 -18.33 10.37 9.61
C ILE A 212 -18.28 11.25 10.86
N PRO A 213 -17.91 10.73 12.05
CA PRO A 213 -17.85 11.53 13.28
C PRO A 213 -16.94 12.76 13.20
N LEU A 214 -15.87 12.75 12.40
CA LEU A 214 -15.06 13.94 12.13
C LEU A 214 -15.70 14.92 11.16
N GLY A 215 -16.89 14.66 10.63
CA GLY A 215 -17.69 15.57 9.80
C GLY A 215 -17.08 15.85 8.42
N ARG A 216 -16.18 15.00 7.92
CA ARG A 216 -15.53 15.19 6.61
C ARG A 216 -14.96 13.90 6.03
N ILE A 217 -14.80 13.89 4.73
CA ILE A 217 -14.01 12.89 4.01
C ILE A 217 -12.52 13.09 4.33
N GLY A 218 -11.78 11.99 4.42
CA GLY A 218 -10.34 12.00 4.67
C GLY A 218 -9.52 12.32 3.41
N SER A 219 -8.27 12.72 3.58
CA SER A 219 -7.33 12.97 2.48
C SER A 219 -6.37 11.81 2.28
N PRO A 220 -5.85 11.58 1.05
CA PRO A 220 -4.79 10.60 0.80
C PRO A 220 -3.54 10.81 1.66
N LYS A 221 -3.25 12.05 2.03
CA LYS A 221 -2.10 12.41 2.88
C LYS A 221 -2.24 11.87 4.30
N GLU A 222 -3.45 11.77 4.84
CA GLU A 222 -3.69 11.20 6.17
C GLU A 222 -3.41 9.71 6.19
N VAL A 223 -3.78 8.99 5.13
CA VAL A 223 -3.42 7.58 4.93
C VAL A 223 -1.91 7.42 4.80
N ALA A 224 -1.26 8.27 3.99
CA ALA A 224 0.18 8.23 3.75
C ALA A 224 1.00 8.43 5.03
N LYS A 225 0.60 9.37 5.91
CA LYS A 225 1.24 9.59 7.21
C LYS A 225 1.13 8.38 8.13
N THR A 226 -0.01 7.68 8.12
CA THR A 226 -0.18 6.44 8.90
C THR A 226 0.73 5.34 8.36
N VAL A 227 0.86 5.20 7.05
CA VAL A 227 1.81 4.26 6.43
C VAL A 227 3.24 4.60 6.83
N SER A 228 3.66 5.87 6.73
CA SER A 228 4.98 6.36 7.13
C SER A 228 5.28 6.01 8.59
N PHE A 229 4.34 6.25 9.51
CA PHE A 229 4.48 5.84 10.90
C PHE A 229 4.66 4.32 11.03
N LEU A 230 3.81 3.51 10.40
CA LEU A 230 3.85 2.04 10.52
C LEU A 230 5.15 1.43 10.02
N ILE A 231 5.81 2.02 9.03
CA ILE A 231 7.11 1.53 8.54
C ILE A 231 8.29 2.05 9.36
N SER A 232 8.10 3.11 10.14
CA SER A 232 9.14 3.76 10.93
C SER A 232 9.59 2.91 12.14
N PRO A 233 10.74 3.21 12.75
CA PRO A 233 11.16 2.62 14.01
C PRO A 233 10.19 2.88 15.17
N GLY A 234 9.40 3.97 15.13
CA GLY A 234 8.37 4.28 16.12
C GLY A 234 7.27 3.22 16.25
N ALA A 235 7.07 2.42 15.18
CA ALA A 235 6.13 1.31 15.15
C ALA A 235 6.79 -0.06 15.37
N SER A 236 7.96 -0.13 16.01
CA SER A 236 8.77 -1.36 16.15
C SER A 236 8.06 -2.51 16.87
N TYR A 237 7.05 -2.21 17.70
CA TYR A 237 6.25 -3.22 18.41
C TYR A 237 4.84 -3.40 17.83
N ILE A 238 4.60 -2.88 16.60
CA ILE A 238 3.30 -2.95 15.91
C ILE A 238 3.44 -3.91 14.72
N THR A 239 2.78 -5.07 14.81
CA THR A 239 2.66 -6.04 13.70
C THR A 239 1.34 -6.79 13.80
N GLY A 240 0.78 -7.22 12.65
CA GLY A 240 -0.49 -7.92 12.54
C GLY A 240 -1.73 -7.03 12.78
N GLN A 241 -1.56 -5.70 12.82
CA GLN A 241 -2.64 -4.78 13.11
C GLN A 241 -3.33 -4.27 11.85
N ILE A 242 -4.63 -4.00 11.97
CA ILE A 242 -5.45 -3.33 10.95
C ILE A 242 -5.80 -1.95 11.53
N ILE A 243 -5.11 -0.93 11.06
CA ILE A 243 -5.25 0.44 11.59
C ILE A 243 -6.29 1.20 10.78
N GLY A 244 -7.37 1.61 11.43
CA GLY A 244 -8.40 2.46 10.82
C GLY A 244 -7.91 3.88 10.59
N VAL A 245 -8.14 4.42 9.38
CA VAL A 245 -7.98 5.84 9.04
C VAL A 245 -9.28 6.28 8.40
N ASN A 246 -10.30 6.51 9.23
CA ASN A 246 -11.70 6.58 8.79
C ASN A 246 -12.53 7.67 9.51
N GLY A 247 -11.89 8.57 10.26
CA GLY A 247 -12.58 9.66 10.95
C GLY A 247 -13.55 9.20 12.06
N GLY A 248 -13.42 7.96 12.56
CA GLY A 248 -14.33 7.37 13.54
C GLY A 248 -15.58 6.71 12.91
N TRP A 249 -15.67 6.64 11.57
CA TRP A 249 -16.82 6.01 10.88
C TRP A 249 -17.01 4.55 11.27
N TYR A 250 -15.91 3.89 11.61
CA TYR A 250 -15.91 2.56 12.19
C TYR A 250 -14.83 2.45 13.29
N CYS A 251 -15.20 1.96 14.47
CA CYS A 251 -14.30 1.70 15.60
C CYS A 251 -14.76 0.48 16.43
#